data_f225a4d15b93e6e207ddc713b4d1e34b
#
_entry.id   f225a4d15b93e6e207ddc713b4d1e34b
#
_cell.length_a   1.000
_cell.length_b   1.000
_cell.length_c   1.000
_cell.angle_alpha   90.00
_cell.angle_beta   90.00
_cell.angle_gamma   90.00
#
_symmetry.space_group_name_H-M   'P 1'
#
loop_
_entity.id
_entity.type
_entity.pdbx_description
1 polymer ?
#
loop_
_entity_poly.entity_id
_entity_poly.type
_entity_poly.pdbx_seq_one_letter_code
_entity_poly.pdbx_strand_id
1 'polypeptide(L)'
;LSIAVLKELKIDIFKVKMKFKNFELPEGRGKKYFINRYKKKFKLIDESYNANPLSVKNAINKFNLIKKEKFKKYLILGDMLELGSKSKKYHKELSKVINNSDIDKVFIKGKKTIFTYKQLNKDKRGNILQSNEDIDLSLSKMIAHNDYLMIKGSNATGLNSFSKKMIKGI
;
A
#
# COMPACT_ATOMS: atom_id res chain seq x y z
N LEU A 1 -7.59 20.11 -6.64
CA LEU A 1 -7.20 20.74 -7.90
C LEU A 1 -8.40 20.79 -8.87
N SER A 2 -9.04 19.67 -9.18
CA SER A 2 -10.17 19.62 -10.13
C SER A 2 -11.33 20.56 -9.77
N ILE A 3 -11.70 20.67 -8.49
CA ILE A 3 -12.76 21.59 -8.03
C ILE A 3 -12.36 23.06 -8.24
N ALA A 4 -11.09 23.41 -8.01
CA ALA A 4 -10.60 24.76 -8.23
C ALA A 4 -10.67 25.14 -9.72
N VAL A 5 -10.27 24.23 -10.60
CA VAL A 5 -10.36 24.40 -12.05
C VAL A 5 -11.83 24.55 -12.50
N LEU A 6 -12.74 23.74 -11.98
CA LEU A 6 -14.16 23.84 -12.30
C LEU A 6 -14.76 25.19 -11.88
N LYS A 7 -14.36 25.71 -10.71
CA LYS A 7 -14.78 27.04 -10.24
C LYS A 7 -14.26 28.15 -11.16
N GLU A 8 -12.99 28.09 -11.55
CA GLU A 8 -12.38 29.06 -12.46
C GLU A 8 -13.08 29.07 -13.83
N LEU A 9 -13.41 27.90 -14.34
CA LEU A 9 -14.16 27.74 -15.58
C LEU A 9 -15.67 28.00 -15.43
N LYS A 10 -16.15 28.45 -14.26
CA LYS A 10 -17.56 28.71 -13.94
C LYS A 10 -18.48 27.50 -14.25
N ILE A 11 -17.95 26.29 -14.13
CA ILE A 11 -18.70 25.06 -14.33
C ILE A 11 -19.42 24.67 -13.02
N ASP A 12 -20.72 24.39 -13.12
CA ASP A 12 -21.52 23.95 -11.99
C ASP A 12 -21.01 22.62 -11.44
N ILE A 13 -20.48 22.67 -10.21
CA ILE A 13 -19.91 21.52 -9.52
C ILE A 13 -20.96 20.42 -9.28
N PHE A 14 -22.22 20.77 -9.08
CA PHE A 14 -23.29 19.80 -8.85
C PHE A 14 -23.59 18.98 -10.11
N LYS A 15 -23.55 19.60 -11.30
CA LYS A 15 -23.69 18.88 -12.58
C LYS A 15 -22.54 17.89 -12.82
N VAL A 16 -21.34 18.23 -12.37
CA VAL A 16 -20.16 17.37 -12.51
C VAL A 16 -20.12 16.28 -11.44
N LYS A 17 -20.65 16.53 -10.24
CA LYS A 17 -20.68 15.56 -9.12
C LYS A 17 -21.32 14.23 -9.54
N MET A 18 -22.37 14.25 -10.33
CA MET A 18 -23.04 13.04 -10.82
C MET A 18 -22.14 12.18 -11.71
N LYS A 19 -21.24 12.79 -12.48
CA LYS A 19 -20.26 12.07 -13.32
C LYS A 19 -19.16 11.40 -12.49
N PHE A 20 -18.86 11.91 -11.28
CA PHE A 20 -17.92 11.25 -10.36
C PHE A 20 -18.51 10.08 -9.60
N LYS A 21 -19.84 9.87 -9.60
CA LYS A 21 -20.50 8.77 -8.90
C LYS A 21 -20.03 7.39 -9.41
N ASN A 22 -19.67 7.30 -10.68
CA ASN A 22 -19.20 6.09 -11.34
C ASN A 22 -17.66 6.10 -11.57
N PHE A 23 -16.94 7.01 -10.89
CA PHE A 23 -15.48 7.06 -11.03
C PHE A 23 -14.84 5.87 -10.32
N GLU A 24 -14.26 4.98 -11.10
CA GLU A 24 -13.44 3.89 -10.57
C GLU A 24 -11.99 4.34 -10.38
N LEU A 25 -11.41 3.96 -9.25
CA LEU A 25 -9.99 4.18 -9.03
C LEU A 25 -9.18 3.35 -10.04
N PRO A 26 -8.18 3.93 -10.72
CA PRO A 26 -7.28 3.16 -11.55
C PRO A 26 -6.58 2.06 -10.74
N GLU A 27 -6.19 0.98 -11.42
CA GLU A 27 -5.44 -0.12 -10.80
C GLU A 27 -4.19 0.38 -10.07
N GLY A 28 -3.89 -0.23 -8.93
CA GLY A 28 -2.72 0.12 -8.12
C GLY A 28 -2.80 1.47 -7.40
N ARG A 29 -3.97 2.11 -7.35
CA ARG A 29 -4.18 3.44 -6.74
C ARG A 29 -5.21 3.44 -5.62
N GLY A 30 -5.19 2.42 -4.76
CA GLY A 30 -6.00 2.34 -3.56
C GLY A 30 -7.33 1.60 -3.72
N LYS A 31 -7.55 0.92 -4.85
CA LYS A 31 -8.72 0.04 -5.02
C LYS A 31 -8.64 -1.12 -4.04
N LYS A 32 -9.79 -1.47 -3.44
CA LYS A 32 -9.93 -2.58 -2.50
C LYS A 32 -10.46 -3.81 -3.23
N TYR A 33 -9.89 -4.97 -2.92
CA TYR A 33 -10.29 -6.25 -3.47
C TYR A 33 -10.53 -7.26 -2.36
N PHE A 34 -11.49 -8.15 -2.55
CA PHE A 34 -11.67 -9.34 -1.72
C PHE A 34 -10.90 -10.48 -2.36
N ILE A 35 -9.94 -11.02 -1.64
CA ILE A 35 -9.05 -12.08 -2.12
C ILE A 35 -9.44 -13.39 -1.44
N ASN A 36 -9.57 -14.45 -2.24
CA ASN A 36 -9.70 -15.81 -1.76
C ASN A 36 -8.44 -16.58 -2.17
N ARG A 37 -7.48 -16.72 -1.26
CA ARG A 37 -6.19 -17.38 -1.50
C ARG A 37 -5.68 -18.01 -0.21
N TYR A 38 -4.84 -19.04 -0.31
CA TYR A 38 -4.31 -19.77 0.85
C TYR A 38 -5.42 -20.39 1.73
N LYS A 39 -6.56 -20.79 1.14
CA LYS A 39 -7.78 -21.24 1.85
C LYS A 39 -8.33 -20.19 2.84
N LYS A 40 -8.08 -18.91 2.62
CA LYS A 40 -8.48 -17.79 3.47
C LYS A 40 -9.08 -16.66 2.64
N LYS A 41 -9.99 -15.90 3.24
CA LYS A 41 -10.62 -14.72 2.63
C LYS A 41 -10.11 -13.48 3.36
N PHE A 42 -9.48 -12.55 2.65
CA PHE A 42 -8.92 -11.31 3.21
C PHE A 42 -9.09 -10.13 2.25
N LYS A 43 -8.75 -8.94 2.69
CA LYS A 43 -8.92 -7.72 1.91
C LYS A 43 -7.56 -7.19 1.47
N LEU A 44 -7.40 -6.96 0.16
CA LEU A 44 -6.23 -6.33 -0.43
C LEU A 44 -6.52 -4.87 -0.75
N ILE A 45 -5.64 -3.96 -0.33
CA ILE A 45 -5.61 -2.56 -0.77
C ILE A 45 -4.41 -2.43 -1.72
N ASP A 46 -4.71 -2.27 -3.00
CA ASP A 46 -3.69 -2.19 -4.03
C ASP A 46 -3.23 -0.75 -4.26
N GLU A 47 -2.06 -0.40 -3.73
CA GLU A 47 -1.36 0.87 -3.89
C GLU A 47 -0.03 0.69 -4.65
N SER A 48 0.09 -0.36 -5.46
CA SER A 48 1.34 -0.86 -6.03
C SER A 48 1.77 -0.16 -7.33
N TYR A 49 1.00 0.81 -7.84
CA TYR A 49 1.32 1.48 -9.11
C TYR A 49 2.57 2.35 -9.02
N ASN A 50 2.67 3.18 -7.97
CA ASN A 50 3.84 4.05 -7.76
C ASN A 50 4.01 4.40 -6.28
N ALA A 51 5.23 4.83 -5.90
CA ALA A 51 5.54 5.22 -4.55
C ALA A 51 6.46 6.45 -4.53
N ASN A 52 6.02 7.48 -3.79
CA ASN A 52 6.84 8.62 -3.37
C ASN A 52 6.56 8.91 -1.89
N PRO A 53 7.37 9.72 -1.21
CA PRO A 53 7.25 9.93 0.24
C PRO A 53 5.86 10.37 0.69
N LEU A 54 5.23 11.29 -0.05
CA LEU A 54 3.90 11.80 0.28
C LEU A 54 2.82 10.75 0.06
N SER A 55 2.86 10.05 -1.09
CA SER A 55 1.85 9.04 -1.41
C SER A 55 1.92 7.84 -0.47
N VAL A 56 3.12 7.41 -0.06
CA VAL A 56 3.29 6.33 0.92
C VAL A 56 2.75 6.75 2.29
N LYS A 57 3.11 7.95 2.77
CA LYS A 57 2.58 8.50 4.03
C LYS A 57 1.06 8.57 4.02
N ASN A 58 0.47 9.09 2.95
CA ASN A 58 -0.99 9.20 2.81
C ASN A 58 -1.67 7.83 2.77
N ALA A 59 -1.08 6.84 2.08
CA ALA A 59 -1.61 5.48 2.04
C ALA A 59 -1.59 4.83 3.44
N ILE A 60 -0.50 4.97 4.19
CA ILE A 60 -0.39 4.47 5.57
C ILE A 60 -1.42 5.16 6.47
N ASN A 61 -1.56 6.47 6.39
CA ASN A 61 -2.55 7.21 7.18
C ASN A 61 -3.99 6.77 6.86
N LYS A 62 -4.33 6.61 5.58
CA LYS A 62 -5.65 6.07 5.18
C LYS A 62 -5.86 4.65 5.68
N PHE A 63 -4.83 3.81 5.62
CA PHE A 63 -4.88 2.44 6.13
C PHE A 63 -5.11 2.41 7.63
N ASN A 64 -4.51 3.35 8.35
CA ASN A 64 -4.69 3.52 9.80
C ASN A 64 -6.12 3.93 10.18
N LEU A 65 -6.86 4.62 9.30
CA LEU A 65 -8.27 4.99 9.54
C LEU A 65 -9.24 3.79 9.53
N ILE A 66 -8.84 2.65 9.00
CA ILE A 66 -9.64 1.43 9.09
C ILE A 66 -9.58 0.98 10.55
N LYS A 67 -10.69 1.15 11.29
CA LYS A 67 -10.75 0.74 12.70
C LYS A 67 -10.43 -0.74 12.85
N LYS A 68 -9.44 -1.03 13.67
CA LYS A 68 -8.99 -2.40 13.93
C LYS A 68 -9.96 -3.07 14.89
N GLU A 69 -10.46 -4.23 14.49
CA GLU A 69 -11.34 -5.08 15.30
C GLU A 69 -10.64 -6.43 15.55
N LYS A 70 -11.23 -7.52 15.02
CA LYS A 70 -10.71 -8.89 15.13
C LYS A 70 -9.86 -9.30 13.91
N PHE A 71 -9.05 -8.39 13.35
CA PHE A 71 -8.19 -8.65 12.19
C PHE A 71 -6.84 -7.97 12.33
N LYS A 72 -5.88 -8.43 11.55
CA LYS A 72 -4.54 -7.85 11.46
C LYS A 72 -4.37 -7.03 10.20
N LYS A 73 -3.45 -6.07 10.26
CA LYS A 73 -3.05 -5.20 9.15
C LYS A 73 -1.61 -5.48 8.75
N TYR A 74 -1.43 -5.88 7.51
CA TYR A 74 -0.13 -6.17 6.93
C TYR A 74 0.21 -5.16 5.84
N LEU A 75 1.46 -4.73 5.79
CA LEU A 75 2.00 -3.86 4.75
C LEU A 75 3.15 -4.56 4.04
N ILE A 76 3.08 -4.68 2.72
CA ILE A 76 4.24 -4.97 1.88
C ILE A 76 4.71 -3.65 1.29
N LEU A 77 5.91 -3.23 1.66
CA LEU A 77 6.51 -1.98 1.24
C LEU A 77 7.66 -2.21 0.28
N GLY A 78 7.53 -1.70 -0.94
CA GLY A 78 8.59 -1.64 -1.95
C GLY A 78 9.34 -0.32 -1.95
N ASP A 79 10.47 -0.29 -2.63
CA ASP A 79 11.28 0.92 -2.75
C ASP A 79 10.49 2.08 -3.37
N MET A 80 10.78 3.28 -2.90
CA MET A 80 10.46 4.53 -3.59
C MET A 80 11.64 4.88 -4.49
N LEU A 81 11.40 4.90 -5.79
CA LEU A 81 12.42 5.21 -6.81
C LEU A 81 12.43 6.71 -7.15
N GLU A 82 13.40 7.14 -7.92
CA GLU A 82 13.52 8.51 -8.45
C GLU A 82 13.65 9.60 -7.38
N LEU A 83 14.19 9.27 -6.20
CA LEU A 83 14.37 10.22 -5.09
C LEU A 83 15.79 10.82 -5.01
N GLY A 84 16.66 10.48 -5.95
CA GLY A 84 18.04 10.98 -5.98
C GLY A 84 18.79 10.74 -4.67
N SER A 85 19.66 11.69 -4.28
CA SER A 85 20.49 11.66 -3.07
C SER A 85 19.66 11.60 -1.77
N LYS A 86 18.43 12.09 -1.78
CA LYS A 86 17.54 12.12 -0.60
C LYS A 86 16.84 10.78 -0.32
N SER A 87 17.03 9.76 -1.18
CA SER A 87 16.38 8.47 -1.08
C SER A 87 16.51 7.83 0.31
N LYS A 88 17.73 7.74 0.84
CA LYS A 88 17.99 7.18 2.17
C LYS A 88 17.22 7.91 3.28
N LYS A 89 17.19 9.25 3.23
CA LYS A 89 16.47 10.08 4.20
C LYS A 89 14.97 9.78 4.18
N TYR A 90 14.36 9.84 3.01
CA TYR A 90 12.91 9.61 2.86
C TYR A 90 12.48 8.19 3.28
N HIS A 91 13.28 7.17 2.95
CA HIS A 91 12.99 5.81 3.42
C HIS A 91 13.08 5.71 4.95
N LYS A 92 14.08 6.33 5.59
CA LYS A 92 14.17 6.36 7.06
C LYS A 92 12.96 7.04 7.70
N GLU A 93 12.50 8.16 7.15
CA GLU A 93 11.38 8.94 7.71
C GLU A 93 10.05 8.17 7.71
N LEU A 94 9.85 7.24 6.78
CA LEU A 94 8.64 6.40 6.75
C LEU A 94 8.47 5.56 8.02
N SER A 95 9.56 5.16 8.67
CA SER A 95 9.49 4.38 9.90
C SER A 95 8.69 5.08 11.01
N LYS A 96 8.79 6.40 11.12
CA LYS A 96 8.04 7.18 12.12
C LYS A 96 6.53 7.05 11.91
N VAL A 97 6.08 7.14 10.65
CA VAL A 97 4.65 7.02 10.33
C VAL A 97 4.15 5.61 10.59
N ILE A 98 4.96 4.61 10.23
CA ILE A 98 4.61 3.19 10.42
C ILE A 98 4.60 2.83 11.91
N ASN A 99 5.60 3.26 12.68
CA ASN A 99 5.68 2.97 14.11
C ASN A 99 4.49 3.55 14.89
N ASN A 100 3.97 4.71 14.46
CA ASN A 100 2.80 5.36 15.05
C ASN A 100 1.45 4.87 14.49
N SER A 101 1.45 3.89 13.58
CA SER A 101 0.23 3.29 13.02
C SER A 101 -0.16 2.02 13.76
N ASP A 102 -1.35 1.50 13.49
CA ASP A 102 -1.83 0.22 14.00
C ASP A 102 -1.52 -0.98 13.06
N ILE A 103 -0.58 -0.81 12.12
CA ILE A 103 -0.08 -1.88 11.26
C ILE A 103 0.65 -2.91 12.13
N ASP A 104 0.28 -4.20 11.99
CA ASP A 104 0.87 -5.28 12.80
C ASP A 104 2.23 -5.72 12.27
N LYS A 105 2.38 -5.92 10.96
CA LYS A 105 3.65 -6.35 10.36
C LYS A 105 3.91 -5.64 9.04
N VAL A 106 5.17 -5.30 8.82
CA VAL A 106 5.68 -4.70 7.59
C VAL A 106 6.72 -5.61 6.97
N PHE A 107 6.41 -6.10 5.81
CA PHE A 107 7.33 -6.82 4.93
C PHE A 107 7.96 -5.83 3.97
N ILE A 108 9.21 -5.99 3.65
CA ILE A 108 9.90 -5.10 2.73
C ILE A 108 10.44 -5.84 1.52
N LYS A 109 10.38 -5.20 0.35
CA LYS A 109 11.00 -5.69 -0.89
C LYS A 109 11.78 -4.56 -1.56
N GLY A 110 13.11 -4.68 -1.60
CA GLY A 110 14.00 -3.71 -2.25
C GLY A 110 15.19 -3.32 -1.39
N LYS A 111 16.16 -2.70 -2.04
CA LYS A 111 17.44 -2.32 -1.40
C LYS A 111 17.33 -1.08 -0.51
N LYS A 112 16.39 -0.19 -0.80
CA LYS A 112 16.23 1.10 -0.09
C LYS A 112 15.25 1.01 1.09
N THR A 113 14.24 0.18 1.01
CA THR A 113 13.30 -0.10 2.12
C THR A 113 13.98 -0.66 3.36
N ILE A 114 15.20 -1.20 3.24
CA ILE A 114 16.01 -1.63 4.39
C ILE A 114 16.28 -0.46 5.37
N PHE A 115 16.34 0.78 4.89
CA PHE A 115 16.51 1.94 5.75
C PHE A 115 15.26 2.24 6.58
N THR A 116 14.08 1.96 6.06
CA THR A 116 12.82 1.98 6.83
C THR A 116 12.83 0.85 7.87
N TYR A 117 13.10 -0.38 7.42
CA TYR A 117 13.03 -1.59 8.22
C TYR A 117 13.91 -1.53 9.47
N LYS A 118 15.15 -1.04 9.33
CA LYS A 118 16.09 -0.89 10.46
C LYS A 118 15.58 0.05 11.56
N GLN A 119 14.67 0.96 11.25
CA GLN A 119 14.10 1.94 12.18
C GLN A 119 12.68 1.54 12.67
N LEU A 120 12.12 0.43 12.18
CA LEU A 120 10.85 -0.07 12.68
C LEU A 120 11.03 -0.66 14.10
N ASN A 121 9.99 -0.52 14.91
CA ASN A 121 9.86 -1.27 16.14
C ASN A 121 9.95 -2.78 15.85
N LYS A 122 10.58 -3.55 16.73
CA LYS A 122 10.84 -4.99 16.51
C LYS A 122 9.55 -5.80 16.29
N ASP A 123 8.50 -5.45 17.01
CA ASP A 123 7.18 -6.07 16.91
C ASP A 123 6.51 -5.88 15.55
N LYS A 124 6.82 -4.77 14.84
CA LYS A 124 6.28 -4.46 13.50
C LYS A 124 7.08 -5.09 12.35
N ARG A 125 8.28 -5.63 12.61
CA ARG A 125 9.10 -6.21 11.55
C ARG A 125 8.53 -7.54 11.09
N GLY A 126 8.25 -7.64 9.79
CA GLY A 126 8.01 -8.89 9.06
C GLY A 126 9.28 -9.38 8.37
N ASN A 127 9.14 -10.12 7.29
CA ASN A 127 10.28 -10.64 6.52
C ASN A 127 10.82 -9.61 5.51
N ILE A 128 12.11 -9.75 5.20
CA ILE A 128 12.74 -9.09 4.05
C ILE A 128 12.54 -10.04 2.87
N LEU A 129 11.86 -9.58 1.83
CA LEU A 129 11.43 -10.38 0.69
C LEU A 129 12.36 -10.13 -0.50
N GLN A 130 12.82 -11.19 -1.13
CA GLN A 130 13.70 -11.11 -2.31
C GLN A 130 12.90 -11.32 -3.61
N SER A 131 11.92 -12.21 -3.58
CA SER A 131 11.14 -12.63 -4.75
C SER A 131 9.63 -12.53 -4.50
N ASN A 132 8.82 -12.80 -5.51
CA ASN A 132 7.38 -12.91 -5.37
C ASN A 132 6.98 -14.21 -4.66
N GLU A 133 7.77 -15.25 -4.81
CA GLU A 133 7.63 -16.54 -4.13
C GLU A 133 7.81 -16.37 -2.61
N ASP A 134 8.78 -15.54 -2.19
CA ASP A 134 8.94 -15.18 -0.76
C ASP A 134 7.72 -14.46 -0.20
N ILE A 135 7.08 -13.59 -1.03
CA ILE A 135 5.84 -12.92 -0.62
C ILE A 135 4.74 -13.95 -0.42
N ASP A 136 4.52 -14.85 -1.40
CA ASP A 136 3.50 -15.89 -1.31
C ASP A 136 3.70 -16.78 -0.09
N LEU A 137 4.93 -17.24 0.14
CA LEU A 137 5.27 -18.08 1.29
C LEU A 137 5.03 -17.36 2.62
N SER A 138 5.42 -16.10 2.71
CA SER A 138 5.23 -15.31 3.95
C SER A 138 3.75 -15.07 4.22
N LEU A 139 2.97 -14.70 3.20
CA LEU A 139 1.54 -14.45 3.33
C LEU A 139 0.76 -15.72 3.65
N SER A 140 1.06 -16.85 3.00
CA SER A 140 0.37 -18.13 3.24
C SER A 140 0.44 -18.58 4.70
N LYS A 141 1.55 -18.28 5.38
CA LYS A 141 1.78 -18.61 6.79
C LYS A 141 1.13 -17.64 7.77
N MET A 142 1.01 -16.37 7.40
CA MET A 142 0.67 -15.32 8.37
C MET A 142 -0.74 -14.76 8.21
N ILE A 143 -1.25 -14.64 6.97
CA ILE A 143 -2.54 -14.02 6.74
C ILE A 143 -3.68 -14.91 7.23
N ALA A 144 -4.69 -14.32 7.85
CA ALA A 144 -5.89 -15.01 8.34
C ALA A 144 -7.17 -14.47 7.67
N HIS A 145 -8.29 -15.09 7.99
CA HIS A 145 -9.59 -14.58 7.54
C HIS A 145 -9.85 -13.17 8.05
N ASN A 146 -10.40 -12.33 7.18
CA ASN A 146 -10.74 -10.92 7.41
C ASN A 146 -9.56 -9.96 7.56
N ASP A 147 -8.31 -10.43 7.54
CA ASP A 147 -7.14 -9.56 7.59
C ASP A 147 -7.10 -8.57 6.42
N TYR A 148 -6.33 -7.51 6.60
CA TYR A 148 -6.05 -6.52 5.58
C TYR A 148 -4.59 -6.58 5.16
N LEU A 149 -4.37 -6.60 3.86
CA LEU A 149 -3.06 -6.47 3.24
C LEU A 149 -3.03 -5.20 2.41
N MET A 150 -2.06 -4.34 2.62
CA MET A 150 -1.74 -3.23 1.70
C MET A 150 -0.42 -3.51 0.99
N ILE A 151 -0.40 -3.34 -0.32
CA ILE A 151 0.81 -3.45 -1.14
C ILE A 151 1.15 -2.06 -1.67
N LYS A 152 2.34 -1.54 -1.36
CA LYS A 152 2.80 -0.20 -1.77
C LYS A 152 4.26 -0.22 -2.20
N GLY A 153 4.56 0.27 -3.41
CA GLY A 153 5.92 0.39 -3.93
C GLY A 153 5.93 1.05 -5.31
N SER A 154 7.10 1.43 -5.78
CA SER A 154 7.27 1.87 -7.16
C SER A 154 7.09 0.69 -8.12
N ASN A 155 6.57 0.94 -9.32
CA ASN A 155 6.22 -0.11 -10.29
C ASN A 155 7.39 -1.08 -10.57
N ALA A 156 8.60 -0.55 -10.74
CA ALA A 156 9.79 -1.36 -11.01
C ALA A 156 10.22 -2.30 -9.86
N THR A 157 9.55 -2.26 -8.70
CA THR A 157 9.79 -3.23 -7.61
C THR A 157 9.15 -4.60 -7.88
N GLY A 158 8.34 -4.72 -8.93
CA GLY A 158 7.60 -5.95 -9.27
C GLY A 158 6.37 -6.19 -8.39
N LEU A 159 6.08 -5.32 -7.41
CA LEU A 159 4.91 -5.47 -6.52
C LEU A 159 3.60 -5.26 -7.27
N ASN A 160 3.58 -4.43 -8.32
CA ASN A 160 2.39 -4.26 -9.15
C ASN A 160 2.02 -5.55 -9.90
N SER A 161 3.01 -6.23 -10.48
CA SER A 161 2.80 -7.53 -11.12
C SER A 161 2.28 -8.58 -10.13
N PHE A 162 2.87 -8.63 -8.92
CA PHE A 162 2.43 -9.52 -7.86
C PHE A 162 0.98 -9.24 -7.43
N SER A 163 0.64 -7.96 -7.20
CA SER A 163 -0.72 -7.54 -6.85
C SER A 163 -1.73 -7.98 -7.90
N LYS A 164 -1.42 -7.75 -9.19
CA LYS A 164 -2.29 -8.17 -10.31
C LYS A 164 -2.51 -9.67 -10.37
N LYS A 165 -1.47 -10.49 -10.17
CA LYS A 165 -1.60 -11.96 -10.10
C LYS A 165 -2.50 -12.37 -8.94
N MET A 166 -2.31 -11.78 -7.76
CA MET A 166 -3.14 -12.05 -6.60
C MET A 166 -4.62 -11.71 -6.82
N ILE A 167 -4.91 -10.58 -7.48
CA ILE A 167 -6.28 -10.15 -7.81
C ILE A 167 -6.94 -11.12 -8.81
N LYS A 168 -6.16 -11.62 -9.79
CA LYS A 168 -6.64 -12.58 -10.80
C LYS A 168 -6.74 -14.02 -10.28
N GLY A 169 -6.21 -14.32 -9.11
CA GLY A 169 -6.22 -15.66 -8.52
C GLY A 169 -5.20 -16.63 -9.13
N ILE A 170 -4.14 -16.11 -9.77
CA ILE A 170 -3.05 -16.87 -10.40
C ILE A 170 -1.72 -16.63 -9.72
#